data_0b7425e0b7a2e7f73f61c867524fda98
#
_entry.id   0b7425e0b7a2e7f73f61c867524fda98
#
_cell.length_a   1.000
_cell.length_b   1.000
_cell.length_c   1.000
_cell.angle_alpha   90.00
_cell.angle_beta   90.00
_cell.angle_gamma   90.00
#
_symmetry.space_group_name_H-M   'P 1'
#
loop_
_entity.id
_entity.type
_entity.pdbx_description
1 polymer ?
#
loop_
_entity_poly.entity_id
_entity_poly.type
_entity_poly.pdbx_seq_one_letter_code
_entity_poly.pdbx_strand_id
1 'polypeptide(L)'
;MATGRAFSLNTGAVIPALGLGTWQSGPNEVYEAVLVALKAGYRHIDTAYAYGNEAEVGNAIKDSGIAREDIFLTTKLWGTYHTDPEANLDISLKKLGLTYVDLYLVHWPLPLNPKGNHEIFPTLPDGTRDRLKDWDFVKTWDLVQKLPATGKTRAVGVSNFSTVNLEKLLTAPTTKIVPAVNQVELHPYLPQQKLLDYAKEKGIHITAYSPLGSTNAPLQQEPAVQEIAKRLNRSPAQVLISWAISRGTSVIPKSVTAARIISNFDDFILDETDIEAINAISKTTSKRLINPKWGVVVFHDD
;
A
#
# COMPACT_ATOMS: atom_id res chain seq x y z
N MET A 1 4.02 -23.78 -3.65
CA MET A 1 4.75 -23.04 -2.57
C MET A 1 5.07 -21.65 -3.09
N ALA A 2 4.94 -20.63 -2.25
CA ALA A 2 5.29 -19.24 -2.62
C ALA A 2 6.71 -19.15 -3.18
N THR A 3 6.94 -18.27 -4.13
CA THR A 3 8.26 -18.07 -4.77
C THR A 3 9.28 -17.47 -3.81
N GLY A 4 8.84 -16.89 -2.67
CA GLY A 4 9.70 -16.20 -1.72
C GLY A 4 10.34 -14.92 -2.29
N ARG A 5 9.78 -14.37 -3.38
CA ARG A 5 10.29 -13.16 -4.01
C ARG A 5 10.28 -11.97 -3.06
N ALA A 6 11.29 -11.12 -3.20
CA ALA A 6 11.42 -9.89 -2.46
C ALA A 6 12.13 -8.84 -3.33
N PHE A 7 12.02 -7.57 -2.97
CA PHE A 7 12.63 -6.46 -3.68
C PHE A 7 13.52 -5.63 -2.76
N SER A 8 14.63 -5.15 -3.28
CA SER A 8 15.51 -4.23 -2.55
C SER A 8 14.97 -2.79 -2.67
N LEU A 9 14.85 -2.11 -1.55
CA LEU A 9 14.53 -0.69 -1.50
C LEU A 9 15.81 0.16 -1.63
N ASN A 10 15.66 1.44 -1.97
CA ASN A 10 16.79 2.39 -2.05
C ASN A 10 17.48 2.63 -0.71
N THR A 11 16.90 2.20 0.40
CA THR A 11 17.50 2.22 1.74
C THR A 11 18.39 1.00 2.03
N GLY A 12 18.42 0.02 1.14
CA GLY A 12 19.07 -1.28 1.36
C GLY A 12 18.18 -2.30 2.11
N ALA A 13 17.01 -1.89 2.62
CA ALA A 13 16.05 -2.81 3.20
C ALA A 13 15.42 -3.69 2.11
N VAL A 14 14.91 -4.86 2.52
CA VAL A 14 14.25 -5.82 1.62
C VAL A 14 12.77 -5.91 1.97
N ILE A 15 11.89 -5.68 0.98
CA ILE A 15 10.45 -5.81 1.12
C ILE A 15 9.97 -7.12 0.48
N PRO A 16 9.26 -8.01 1.21
CA PRO A 16 8.65 -9.20 0.59
C PRO A 16 7.66 -8.81 -0.49
N ALA A 17 7.71 -9.50 -1.63
CA ALA A 17 6.87 -9.19 -2.79
C ALA A 17 5.37 -9.34 -2.51
N LEU A 18 5.00 -10.25 -1.61
CA LEU A 18 3.61 -10.50 -1.23
C LEU A 18 3.40 -10.16 0.24
N GLY A 19 2.48 -9.24 0.50
CA GLY A 19 2.01 -8.87 1.84
C GLY A 19 0.52 -9.08 2.03
N LEU A 20 0.04 -8.94 3.26
CA LEU A 20 -1.38 -8.89 3.60
C LEU A 20 -1.81 -7.45 3.84
N GLY A 21 -2.81 -6.97 3.07
CA GLY A 21 -3.50 -5.70 3.34
C GLY A 21 -4.59 -5.87 4.40
N THR A 22 -4.79 -4.85 5.24
CA THR A 22 -5.76 -4.88 6.36
C THR A 22 -6.91 -3.88 6.24
N TRP A 23 -6.97 -3.11 5.14
CA TRP A 23 -8.05 -2.13 4.92
C TRP A 23 -9.43 -2.77 4.91
N GLN A 24 -10.43 -2.12 5.55
CA GLN A 24 -11.81 -2.62 5.68
C GLN A 24 -11.94 -4.01 6.33
N SER A 25 -11.02 -4.38 7.20
CA SER A 25 -11.18 -5.55 8.07
C SER A 25 -11.66 -5.09 9.44
N GLY A 26 -12.73 -5.68 9.94
CA GLY A 26 -13.23 -5.41 11.29
C GLY A 26 -12.22 -5.86 12.36
N PRO A 27 -12.33 -5.39 13.61
CA PRO A 27 -11.36 -5.65 14.67
C PRO A 27 -11.02 -7.14 14.85
N ASN A 28 -12.00 -7.99 15.10
CA ASN A 28 -11.78 -9.43 15.28
C ASN A 28 -11.31 -10.11 13.98
N GLU A 29 -11.84 -9.68 12.83
CA GLU A 29 -11.46 -10.24 11.53
C GLU A 29 -10.00 -9.96 11.18
N VAL A 30 -9.50 -8.75 11.48
CA VAL A 30 -8.11 -8.39 11.15
C VAL A 30 -7.12 -9.16 12.01
N TYR A 31 -7.41 -9.35 13.30
CA TYR A 31 -6.57 -10.14 14.19
C TYR A 31 -6.39 -11.57 13.64
N GLU A 32 -7.49 -12.26 13.36
CA GLU A 32 -7.44 -13.62 12.82
C GLU A 32 -6.76 -13.67 11.44
N ALA A 33 -7.05 -12.71 10.56
CA ALA A 33 -6.45 -12.65 9.23
C ALA A 33 -4.91 -12.51 9.29
N VAL A 34 -4.41 -11.61 10.14
CA VAL A 34 -2.96 -11.40 10.30
C VAL A 34 -2.31 -12.64 10.92
N LEU A 35 -2.93 -13.25 11.93
CA LEU A 35 -2.42 -14.45 12.57
C LEU A 35 -2.34 -15.63 11.58
N VAL A 36 -3.39 -15.84 10.77
CA VAL A 36 -3.42 -16.86 9.70
C VAL A 36 -2.34 -16.58 8.66
N ALA A 37 -2.19 -15.31 8.22
CA ALA A 37 -1.19 -14.94 7.22
C ALA A 37 0.24 -15.23 7.74
N LEU A 38 0.55 -14.81 8.95
CA LEU A 38 1.87 -15.03 9.55
C LEU A 38 2.18 -16.53 9.70
N LYS A 39 1.20 -17.32 10.13
CA LYS A 39 1.31 -18.80 10.19
C LYS A 39 1.46 -19.46 8.82
N ALA A 40 0.84 -18.89 7.78
CA ALA A 40 0.97 -19.37 6.41
C ALA A 40 2.32 -19.02 5.76
N GLY A 41 3.12 -18.14 6.37
CA GLY A 41 4.45 -17.76 5.89
C GLY A 41 4.57 -16.30 5.41
N TYR A 42 3.51 -15.50 5.44
CA TYR A 42 3.63 -14.05 5.17
C TYR A 42 4.62 -13.41 6.13
N ARG A 43 5.41 -12.48 5.59
CA ARG A 43 6.35 -11.66 6.35
C ARG A 43 6.22 -10.17 6.03
N HIS A 44 5.15 -9.78 5.35
CA HIS A 44 4.83 -8.39 5.03
C HIS A 44 3.36 -8.13 5.39
N ILE A 45 3.13 -7.18 6.30
CA ILE A 45 1.79 -6.75 6.73
C ILE A 45 1.67 -5.25 6.46
N ASP A 46 0.56 -4.85 5.84
CA ASP A 46 0.24 -3.47 5.53
C ASP A 46 -1.00 -3.01 6.30
N THR A 47 -0.84 -2.00 7.14
CA THR A 47 -1.92 -1.33 7.87
C THR A 47 -1.84 0.19 7.71
N ALA A 48 -2.67 0.94 8.41
CA ALA A 48 -2.64 2.40 8.46
C ALA A 48 -3.40 2.93 9.68
N TYR A 49 -2.99 4.09 10.19
CA TYR A 49 -3.70 4.82 11.24
C TYR A 49 -5.20 4.97 10.95
N ALA A 50 -5.54 5.36 9.71
CA ALA A 50 -6.91 5.60 9.29
C ALA A 50 -7.78 4.33 9.20
N TYR A 51 -7.20 3.13 9.27
CA TYR A 51 -7.98 1.88 9.24
C TYR A 51 -8.63 1.56 10.59
N GLY A 52 -8.13 2.15 11.67
CA GLY A 52 -8.69 1.98 13.02
C GLY A 52 -8.47 0.60 13.64
N ASN A 53 -7.60 -0.22 13.05
CA ASN A 53 -7.39 -1.62 13.46
C ASN A 53 -5.93 -1.97 13.76
N GLU A 54 -5.08 -0.96 14.01
CA GLU A 54 -3.65 -1.18 14.29
C GLU A 54 -3.41 -1.97 15.60
N ALA A 55 -4.28 -1.81 16.59
CA ALA A 55 -4.14 -2.54 17.87
C ALA A 55 -4.29 -4.06 17.68
N GLU A 56 -5.25 -4.48 16.89
CA GLU A 56 -5.48 -5.88 16.57
C GLU A 56 -4.37 -6.47 15.69
N VAL A 57 -3.83 -5.67 14.76
CA VAL A 57 -2.65 -6.04 13.97
C VAL A 57 -1.46 -6.28 14.89
N GLY A 58 -1.19 -5.37 15.83
CA GLY A 58 -0.11 -5.49 16.81
C GLY A 58 -0.27 -6.72 17.72
N ASN A 59 -1.48 -6.98 18.22
CA ASN A 59 -1.79 -8.15 19.02
C ASN A 59 -1.54 -9.45 18.23
N ALA A 60 -1.98 -9.52 16.97
CA ALA A 60 -1.76 -10.70 16.13
C ALA A 60 -0.27 -10.93 15.84
N ILE A 61 0.52 -9.87 15.60
CA ILE A 61 1.98 -9.97 15.45
C ILE A 61 2.59 -10.57 16.71
N LYS A 62 2.27 -10.04 17.88
CA LYS A 62 2.76 -10.54 19.17
C LYS A 62 2.40 -12.01 19.38
N ASP A 63 1.14 -12.35 19.17
CA ASP A 63 0.62 -13.71 19.44
C ASP A 63 1.03 -14.72 18.38
N SER A 64 1.56 -14.29 17.24
CA SER A 64 2.14 -15.16 16.22
C SER A 64 3.41 -15.87 16.69
N GLY A 65 4.12 -15.29 17.67
CA GLY A 65 5.42 -15.79 18.14
C GLY A 65 6.57 -15.59 17.15
N ILE A 66 6.34 -14.90 16.02
CA ILE A 66 7.38 -14.58 15.03
C ILE A 66 8.19 -13.39 15.55
N ALA A 67 9.52 -13.46 15.42
CA ALA A 67 10.38 -12.36 15.82
C ALA A 67 10.01 -11.08 15.03
N ARG A 68 9.98 -9.92 15.72
CA ARG A 68 9.55 -8.64 15.11
C ARG A 68 10.41 -8.25 13.91
N GLU A 69 11.69 -8.55 13.96
CA GLU A 69 12.67 -8.30 12.89
C GLU A 69 12.44 -9.12 11.63
N ASP A 70 11.72 -10.23 11.72
CA ASP A 70 11.36 -11.08 10.59
C ASP A 70 10.09 -10.60 9.87
N ILE A 71 9.43 -9.56 10.38
CA ILE A 71 8.18 -9.02 9.81
C ILE A 71 8.45 -7.62 9.25
N PHE A 72 8.17 -7.43 7.96
CA PHE A 72 8.11 -6.12 7.33
C PHE A 72 6.72 -5.52 7.56
N LEU A 73 6.64 -4.48 8.39
CA LEU A 73 5.38 -3.83 8.76
C LEU A 73 5.32 -2.41 8.19
N THR A 74 4.25 -2.13 7.47
CA THR A 74 3.93 -0.79 6.95
C THR A 74 2.77 -0.19 7.72
N THR A 75 2.90 1.07 8.15
CA THR A 75 1.76 1.92 8.52
C THR A 75 1.85 3.29 7.83
N LYS A 76 0.83 4.16 8.01
CA LYS A 76 0.68 5.34 7.17
C LYS A 76 0.25 6.56 7.97
N LEU A 77 0.87 7.71 7.65
CA LEU A 77 0.50 9.04 8.11
C LEU A 77 -0.84 9.45 7.54
N TRP A 78 -1.77 9.87 8.40
CA TRP A 78 -3.06 10.38 7.94
C TRP A 78 -3.05 11.89 7.68
N GLY A 79 -4.01 12.36 6.86
CA GLY A 79 -4.11 13.73 6.38
C GLY A 79 -4.16 14.79 7.48
N THR A 80 -4.80 14.52 8.61
CA THR A 80 -4.91 15.45 9.75
C THR A 80 -3.62 15.62 10.55
N TYR A 81 -2.61 14.81 10.30
CA TYR A 81 -1.31 14.86 10.98
C TYR A 81 -0.16 15.29 10.06
N HIS A 82 -0.43 15.85 8.90
CA HIS A 82 0.60 16.31 7.98
C HIS A 82 1.55 17.36 8.58
N THR A 83 1.09 18.12 9.56
CA THR A 83 1.92 19.12 10.28
C THR A 83 2.71 18.53 11.45
N ASP A 84 2.40 17.30 11.86
CA ASP A 84 3.08 16.61 12.95
C ASP A 84 3.11 15.09 12.70
N PRO A 85 3.89 14.62 11.70
CA PRO A 85 3.93 13.20 11.32
C PRO A 85 4.55 12.31 12.40
N GLU A 86 5.41 12.85 13.28
CA GLU A 86 5.99 12.07 14.37
C GLU A 86 4.94 11.73 15.42
N ALA A 87 4.07 12.69 15.80
CA ALA A 87 2.98 12.42 16.74
C ALA A 87 2.03 11.32 16.21
N ASN A 88 1.72 11.32 14.91
CA ASN A 88 0.91 10.24 14.32
C ASN A 88 1.62 8.89 14.37
N LEU A 89 2.92 8.86 14.09
CA LEU A 89 3.72 7.64 14.18
C LEU A 89 3.76 7.10 15.62
N ASP A 90 3.90 7.98 16.62
CA ASP A 90 3.87 7.60 18.03
C ASP A 90 2.53 6.99 18.45
N ILE A 91 1.42 7.55 17.95
CA ILE A 91 0.09 6.98 18.17
C ILE A 91 -0.02 5.59 17.53
N SER A 92 0.43 5.43 16.29
CA SER A 92 0.43 4.14 15.59
C SER A 92 1.29 3.10 16.32
N LEU A 93 2.50 3.46 16.72
CA LEU A 93 3.40 2.57 17.46
C LEU A 93 2.79 2.15 18.82
N LYS A 94 2.15 3.07 19.52
CA LYS A 94 1.43 2.77 20.76
C LYS A 94 0.28 1.79 20.55
N LYS A 95 -0.54 1.98 19.49
CA LYS A 95 -1.63 1.07 19.12
C LYS A 95 -1.10 -0.31 18.75
N LEU A 96 -0.04 -0.36 17.92
CA LEU A 96 0.62 -1.60 17.51
C LEU A 96 1.35 -2.32 18.68
N GLY A 97 1.64 -1.62 19.78
CA GLY A 97 2.47 -2.15 20.88
C GLY A 97 3.92 -2.41 20.47
N LEU A 98 4.44 -1.62 19.53
CA LEU A 98 5.76 -1.77 18.92
C LEU A 98 6.61 -0.51 19.11
N THR A 99 7.93 -0.66 18.96
CA THR A 99 8.89 0.45 19.06
C THR A 99 9.27 1.02 17.69
N TYR A 100 9.07 0.27 16.61
CA TYR A 100 9.35 0.71 15.24
C TYR A 100 8.43 0.02 14.22
N VAL A 101 8.31 0.65 13.04
CA VAL A 101 7.79 0.04 11.80
C VAL A 101 8.90 -0.02 10.75
N ASP A 102 8.77 -0.88 9.75
CA ASP A 102 9.75 -1.01 8.67
C ASP A 102 9.55 0.07 7.61
N LEU A 103 8.30 0.50 7.40
CA LEU A 103 7.96 1.51 6.42
C LEU A 103 6.83 2.41 6.94
N TYR A 104 7.04 3.73 6.86
CA TYR A 104 6.02 4.73 7.16
C TYR A 104 5.71 5.58 5.92
N LEU A 105 4.46 5.57 5.47
CA LEU A 105 4.03 6.22 4.23
C LEU A 105 3.18 7.46 4.49
N VAL A 106 3.40 8.55 3.75
CA VAL A 106 2.38 9.59 3.60
C VAL A 106 1.20 8.98 2.84
N HIS A 107 0.04 8.81 3.49
CA HIS A 107 -1.07 8.01 2.95
C HIS A 107 -1.71 8.63 1.70
N TRP A 108 -1.86 9.96 1.69
CA TRP A 108 -2.37 10.76 0.57
C TRP A 108 -1.58 12.06 0.46
N PRO A 109 -1.38 12.62 -0.74
CA PRO A 109 -0.73 13.92 -0.90
C PRO A 109 -1.65 15.09 -0.51
N LEU A 110 -2.45 14.93 0.54
CA LEU A 110 -3.53 15.83 0.90
C LEU A 110 -3.57 16.13 2.40
N PRO A 111 -3.06 17.29 2.84
CA PRO A 111 -3.21 17.77 4.21
C PRO A 111 -4.68 18.11 4.53
N LEU A 112 -5.19 17.57 5.62
CA LEU A 112 -6.51 17.87 6.17
C LEU A 112 -6.38 18.76 7.41
N ASN A 113 -7.43 19.50 7.74
CA ASN A 113 -7.43 20.39 8.90
C ASN A 113 -7.42 19.56 10.22
N PRO A 114 -6.33 19.62 11.02
CA PRO A 114 -6.24 18.88 12.28
C PRO A 114 -7.22 19.33 13.35
N LYS A 115 -7.80 20.54 13.19
CA LYS A 115 -8.79 21.13 14.11
C LYS A 115 -10.22 21.06 13.56
N GLY A 116 -10.43 20.26 12.50
CA GLY A 116 -11.75 20.09 11.90
C GLY A 116 -12.72 19.29 12.77
N ASN A 117 -13.94 19.12 12.28
CA ASN A 117 -15.04 18.49 13.00
C ASN A 117 -14.93 16.95 13.14
N HIS A 118 -13.93 16.33 12.53
CA HIS A 118 -13.73 14.87 12.59
C HIS A 118 -12.23 14.53 12.47
N GLU A 119 -11.77 13.62 13.30
CA GLU A 119 -10.35 13.22 13.39
C GLU A 119 -9.80 12.67 12.06
N ILE A 120 -10.56 11.84 11.36
CA ILE A 120 -10.12 11.17 10.12
C ILE A 120 -10.62 11.93 8.88
N PHE A 121 -11.87 12.33 8.85
CA PHE A 121 -12.51 12.92 7.68
C PHE A 121 -13.18 14.27 7.99
N PRO A 122 -12.40 15.31 8.36
CA PRO A 122 -12.98 16.61 8.62
C PRO A 122 -13.67 17.17 7.36
N THR A 123 -14.83 17.80 7.56
CA THR A 123 -15.66 18.37 6.50
C THR A 123 -16.10 19.78 6.86
N LEU A 124 -16.24 20.62 5.84
CA LEU A 124 -16.87 21.93 5.93
C LEU A 124 -18.42 21.79 5.97
N PRO A 125 -19.16 22.85 6.31
CA PRO A 125 -20.62 22.80 6.37
C PRO A 125 -21.32 22.39 5.06
N ASP A 126 -20.66 22.60 3.92
CA ASP A 126 -21.13 22.18 2.59
C ASP A 126 -20.83 20.70 2.26
N GLY A 127 -20.25 19.95 3.21
CA GLY A 127 -19.89 18.54 3.07
C GLY A 127 -18.58 18.29 2.32
N THR A 128 -17.89 19.32 1.84
CA THR A 128 -16.56 19.17 1.22
C THR A 128 -15.49 18.90 2.27
N ARG A 129 -14.35 18.33 1.85
CA ARG A 129 -13.23 18.04 2.77
C ARG A 129 -12.62 19.34 3.30
N ASP A 130 -12.51 19.42 4.63
CA ASP A 130 -11.80 20.52 5.29
C ASP A 130 -10.28 20.31 5.18
N ARG A 131 -9.68 20.98 4.22
CA ARG A 131 -8.27 20.87 3.87
C ARG A 131 -7.44 21.97 4.51
N LEU A 132 -6.21 21.64 4.86
CA LEU A 132 -5.24 22.62 5.33
C LEU A 132 -4.60 23.33 4.12
N LYS A 133 -5.18 24.47 3.71
CA LYS A 133 -4.87 25.15 2.43
C LYS A 133 -3.44 25.71 2.36
N ASP A 134 -2.88 26.15 3.50
CA ASP A 134 -1.54 26.78 3.57
C ASP A 134 -0.41 25.77 3.77
N TRP A 135 -0.73 24.48 3.66
CA TRP A 135 0.19 23.39 3.82
C TRP A 135 0.12 22.43 2.64
N ASP A 136 1.27 21.98 2.17
CA ASP A 136 1.34 20.96 1.12
C ASP A 136 2.20 19.74 1.53
N PHE A 137 2.16 18.70 0.71
CA PHE A 137 2.89 17.46 0.99
C PHE A 137 4.41 17.63 0.95
N VAL A 138 4.96 18.66 0.33
CA VAL A 138 6.41 18.92 0.34
C VAL A 138 6.85 19.34 1.74
N LYS A 139 6.05 20.21 2.41
CA LYS A 139 6.29 20.57 3.82
C LYS A 139 6.16 19.34 4.73
N THR A 140 5.18 18.48 4.45
CA THR A 140 5.02 17.21 5.17
C THR A 140 6.25 16.32 5.00
N TRP A 141 6.75 16.20 3.77
CA TRP A 141 7.91 15.38 3.48
C TRP A 141 9.18 15.89 4.18
N ASP A 142 9.35 17.20 4.30
CA ASP A 142 10.47 17.78 5.05
C ASP A 142 10.50 17.31 6.51
N LEU A 143 9.35 17.01 7.10
CA LEU A 143 9.24 16.42 8.44
C LEU A 143 9.42 14.89 8.40
N VAL A 144 8.73 14.21 7.50
CA VAL A 144 8.72 12.74 7.41
C VAL A 144 10.10 12.16 7.12
N GLN A 145 10.87 12.78 6.22
CA GLN A 145 12.21 12.30 5.88
C GLN A 145 13.21 12.29 7.05
N LYS A 146 12.91 12.97 8.16
CA LYS A 146 13.72 13.01 9.38
C LYS A 146 13.42 11.85 10.34
N LEU A 147 12.28 11.18 10.18
CA LEU A 147 11.81 10.14 11.11
C LEU A 147 12.71 8.89 11.17
N PRO A 148 13.38 8.43 10.10
CA PRO A 148 14.31 7.31 10.23
C PRO A 148 15.40 7.53 11.28
N ALA A 149 15.86 8.78 11.46
CA ALA A 149 16.87 9.11 12.46
C ALA A 149 16.38 8.95 13.91
N THR A 150 15.06 8.89 14.14
CA THR A 150 14.49 8.66 15.47
C THR A 150 14.50 7.17 15.88
N GLY A 151 14.76 6.26 14.93
CA GLY A 151 14.65 4.82 15.12
C GLY A 151 13.20 4.28 15.12
N LYS A 152 12.17 5.14 14.99
CA LYS A 152 10.75 4.77 14.99
C LYS A 152 10.27 4.18 13.65
N THR A 153 11.00 4.42 12.58
CA THR A 153 10.77 3.79 11.27
C THR A 153 12.11 3.52 10.57
N ARG A 154 12.21 2.43 9.82
CA ARG A 154 13.42 2.08 9.05
C ARG A 154 13.48 2.76 7.69
N ALA A 155 12.31 2.95 7.07
CA ALA A 155 12.18 3.61 5.77
C ALA A 155 10.94 4.50 5.76
N VAL A 156 10.95 5.51 4.89
CA VAL A 156 9.83 6.41 4.64
C VAL A 156 9.48 6.42 3.17
N GLY A 157 8.21 6.63 2.87
CA GLY A 157 7.70 6.66 1.51
C GLY A 157 6.38 7.41 1.41
N VAL A 158 5.73 7.24 0.28
CA VAL A 158 4.47 7.90 -0.05
C VAL A 158 3.44 6.90 -0.55
N SER A 159 2.19 7.32 -0.62
CA SER A 159 1.09 6.55 -1.19
C SER A 159 0.17 7.48 -1.98
N ASN A 160 -0.35 7.01 -3.12
CA ASN A 160 -1.23 7.78 -4.00
C ASN A 160 -0.58 9.01 -4.64
N PHE A 161 0.72 8.97 -4.87
CA PHE A 161 1.43 10.03 -5.59
C PHE A 161 1.49 9.71 -7.09
N SER A 162 1.00 10.63 -7.91
CA SER A 162 1.18 10.62 -9.37
C SER A 162 2.62 11.00 -9.75
N THR A 163 2.99 10.84 -11.02
CA THR A 163 4.28 11.32 -11.54
C THR A 163 4.46 12.81 -11.28
N VAL A 164 3.41 13.61 -11.45
CA VAL A 164 3.42 15.07 -11.18
C VAL A 164 3.70 15.35 -9.71
N ASN A 165 3.06 14.60 -8.80
CA ASN A 165 3.30 14.77 -7.37
C ASN A 165 4.71 14.34 -6.96
N LEU A 166 5.21 13.24 -7.52
CA LEU A 166 6.58 12.78 -7.29
C LEU A 166 7.60 13.78 -7.82
N GLU A 167 7.42 14.30 -9.04
CA GLU A 167 8.30 15.30 -9.61
C GLU A 167 8.37 16.56 -8.75
N LYS A 168 7.21 17.10 -8.32
CA LYS A 168 7.16 18.23 -7.39
C LYS A 168 7.89 17.95 -6.08
N LEU A 169 7.74 16.72 -5.55
CA LEU A 169 8.40 16.32 -4.31
C LEU A 169 9.90 16.24 -4.48
N LEU A 170 10.35 15.55 -5.52
CA LEU A 170 11.78 15.25 -5.74
C LEU A 170 12.60 16.48 -6.14
N THR A 171 11.97 17.46 -6.82
CA THR A 171 12.63 18.71 -7.22
C THR A 171 12.62 19.78 -6.13
N ALA A 172 11.91 19.57 -5.05
CA ALA A 172 11.84 20.53 -3.95
C ALA A 172 13.20 20.65 -3.24
N PRO A 173 13.69 21.89 -2.95
CA PRO A 173 15.01 22.09 -2.33
C PRO A 173 15.15 21.43 -0.95
N THR A 174 14.04 21.22 -0.26
CA THR A 174 13.99 20.60 1.08
C THR A 174 14.08 19.08 1.03
N THR A 175 13.80 18.44 -0.10
CA THR A 175 13.88 16.99 -0.25
C THR A 175 15.32 16.52 -0.30
N LYS A 176 15.72 15.72 0.70
CA LYS A 176 17.05 15.12 0.84
C LYS A 176 17.02 13.59 0.74
N ILE A 177 15.89 13.00 1.02
CA ILE A 177 15.66 11.55 0.98
C ILE A 177 14.58 11.26 -0.09
N VAL A 178 14.93 10.38 -1.03
CA VAL A 178 13.98 9.86 -2.02
C VAL A 178 13.04 8.89 -1.33
N PRO A 179 11.71 8.96 -1.54
CA PRO A 179 10.77 7.97 -1.01
C PRO A 179 11.22 6.54 -1.34
N ALA A 180 11.23 5.65 -0.34
CA ALA A 180 11.60 4.26 -0.57
C ALA A 180 10.53 3.51 -1.37
N VAL A 181 9.27 3.87 -1.14
CA VAL A 181 8.09 3.23 -1.75
C VAL A 181 7.08 4.30 -2.15
N ASN A 182 6.40 4.10 -3.28
CA ASN A 182 5.09 4.70 -3.58
C ASN A 182 4.05 3.58 -3.66
N GLN A 183 3.11 3.55 -2.70
CA GLN A 183 2.03 2.56 -2.68
C GLN A 183 0.80 3.10 -3.41
N VAL A 184 0.39 2.44 -4.48
CA VAL A 184 -0.66 2.94 -5.38
C VAL A 184 -1.67 1.86 -5.76
N GLU A 185 -2.86 2.28 -6.19
CA GLU A 185 -3.78 1.39 -6.88
C GLU A 185 -3.14 0.89 -8.16
N LEU A 186 -2.97 -0.44 -8.26
CA LEU A 186 -2.37 -1.04 -9.44
C LEU A 186 -2.97 -2.44 -9.69
N HIS A 187 -3.55 -2.61 -10.86
CA HIS A 187 -4.19 -3.84 -11.31
C HIS A 187 -4.42 -3.78 -12.84
N PRO A 188 -4.88 -4.85 -13.50
CA PRO A 188 -5.04 -4.86 -14.96
C PRO A 188 -5.94 -3.77 -15.57
N TYR A 189 -6.92 -3.22 -14.84
CA TYR A 189 -7.67 -2.04 -15.31
C TYR A 189 -6.90 -0.72 -15.13
N LEU A 190 -5.87 -0.70 -14.30
CA LEU A 190 -5.04 0.48 -14.02
C LEU A 190 -3.56 0.05 -13.89
N PRO A 191 -2.91 -0.31 -14.99
CA PRO A 191 -1.55 -0.87 -14.96
C PRO A 191 -0.46 0.15 -14.63
N GLN A 192 -0.76 1.45 -14.71
CA GLN A 192 0.13 2.56 -14.31
C GLN A 192 1.55 2.48 -14.91
N GLN A 193 1.69 2.09 -16.19
CA GLN A 193 3.02 1.84 -16.78
C GLN A 193 3.93 3.07 -16.71
N LYS A 194 3.41 4.27 -17.01
CA LYS A 194 4.19 5.52 -16.93
C LYS A 194 4.73 5.78 -15.53
N LEU A 195 3.89 5.54 -14.51
CA LEU A 195 4.30 5.71 -13.10
C LEU A 195 5.33 4.66 -12.69
N LEU A 196 5.19 3.41 -13.14
CA LEU A 196 6.17 2.34 -12.90
C LEU A 196 7.54 2.71 -13.48
N ASP A 197 7.57 3.15 -14.75
CA ASP A 197 8.81 3.53 -15.44
C ASP A 197 9.48 4.72 -14.75
N TYR A 198 8.70 5.75 -14.40
CA TYR A 198 9.18 6.91 -13.67
C TYR A 198 9.73 6.53 -12.27
N ALA A 199 8.98 5.74 -11.52
CA ALA A 199 9.40 5.31 -10.18
C ALA A 199 10.71 4.50 -10.25
N LYS A 200 10.82 3.60 -11.22
CA LYS A 200 12.03 2.81 -11.46
C LYS A 200 13.23 3.71 -11.78
N GLU A 201 13.07 4.73 -12.64
CA GLU A 201 14.12 5.71 -12.95
C GLU A 201 14.59 6.45 -11.70
N LYS A 202 13.67 6.81 -10.81
CA LYS A 202 13.98 7.54 -9.56
C LYS A 202 14.40 6.65 -8.39
N GLY A 203 14.45 5.33 -8.57
CA GLY A 203 14.82 4.38 -7.51
C GLY A 203 13.72 4.23 -6.43
N ILE A 204 12.46 4.45 -6.79
CA ILE A 204 11.29 4.31 -5.91
C ILE A 204 10.61 2.96 -6.20
N HIS A 205 10.47 2.13 -5.17
CA HIS A 205 9.73 0.87 -5.32
C HIS A 205 8.22 1.11 -5.35
N ILE A 206 7.47 0.35 -6.16
CA ILE A 206 6.01 0.42 -6.21
C ILE A 206 5.40 -0.75 -5.45
N THR A 207 4.46 -0.44 -4.55
CA THR A 207 3.58 -1.43 -3.90
C THR A 207 2.18 -1.30 -4.48
N ALA A 208 1.63 -2.40 -5.00
CA ALA A 208 0.30 -2.47 -5.58
C ALA A 208 -0.77 -2.75 -4.53
N TYR A 209 -1.70 -1.84 -4.31
CA TYR A 209 -2.90 -2.12 -3.53
C TYR A 209 -4.12 -2.37 -4.46
N SER A 210 -5.17 -2.98 -3.91
CA SER A 210 -6.38 -3.43 -4.64
C SER A 210 -6.08 -4.32 -5.86
N PRO A 211 -5.15 -5.26 -5.80
CA PRO A 211 -4.69 -6.02 -6.97
C PRO A 211 -5.79 -6.88 -7.60
N LEU A 212 -6.84 -7.21 -6.85
CA LEU A 212 -7.97 -8.02 -7.31
C LEU A 212 -9.14 -7.19 -7.85
N GLY A 213 -9.01 -5.85 -7.89
CA GLY A 213 -10.07 -4.95 -8.34
C GLY A 213 -10.97 -4.44 -7.21
N SER A 214 -10.45 -4.27 -5.99
CA SER A 214 -11.18 -3.72 -4.83
C SER A 214 -12.42 -4.54 -4.44
N THR A 215 -13.51 -3.89 -4.00
CA THR A 215 -14.76 -4.53 -3.58
C THR A 215 -15.36 -5.37 -4.72
N ASN A 216 -15.83 -6.57 -4.41
CA ASN A 216 -16.35 -7.58 -5.33
C ASN A 216 -15.31 -8.18 -6.30
N ALA A 217 -14.07 -7.75 -6.27
CA ALA A 217 -12.94 -8.28 -7.03
C ALA A 217 -13.28 -8.62 -8.52
N PRO A 218 -13.76 -7.65 -9.32
CA PRO A 218 -14.29 -7.88 -10.66
C PRO A 218 -13.25 -8.45 -11.62
N LEU A 219 -11.97 -8.17 -11.40
CA LEU A 219 -10.86 -8.68 -12.22
C LEU A 219 -10.75 -10.21 -12.22
N GLN A 220 -11.25 -10.87 -11.19
CA GLN A 220 -11.28 -12.32 -11.15
C GLN A 220 -12.24 -12.93 -12.19
N GLN A 221 -13.14 -12.13 -12.76
CA GLN A 221 -14.09 -12.55 -13.79
C GLN A 221 -13.64 -12.21 -15.23
N GLU A 222 -12.49 -11.55 -15.37
CA GLU A 222 -11.94 -11.23 -16.69
C GLU A 222 -11.63 -12.51 -17.46
N PRO A 223 -12.08 -12.63 -18.73
CA PRO A 223 -11.91 -13.85 -19.53
C PRO A 223 -10.46 -14.32 -19.61
N ALA A 224 -9.52 -13.41 -19.86
CA ALA A 224 -8.10 -13.73 -19.93
C ALA A 224 -7.58 -14.30 -18.58
N VAL A 225 -7.99 -13.72 -17.47
CA VAL A 225 -7.58 -14.19 -16.12
C VAL A 225 -8.16 -15.57 -15.83
N GLN A 226 -9.42 -15.81 -16.20
CA GLN A 226 -10.10 -17.10 -16.02
C GLN A 226 -9.48 -18.21 -16.87
N GLU A 227 -9.14 -17.90 -18.12
CA GLU A 227 -8.50 -18.85 -19.03
C GLU A 227 -7.13 -19.27 -18.52
N ILE A 228 -6.29 -18.31 -18.15
CA ILE A 228 -4.97 -18.57 -17.58
C ILE A 228 -5.08 -19.38 -16.27
N ALA A 229 -5.99 -18.99 -15.38
CA ALA A 229 -6.23 -19.68 -14.13
C ALA A 229 -6.61 -21.14 -14.35
N LYS A 230 -7.53 -21.42 -15.28
CA LYS A 230 -7.95 -22.77 -15.63
C LYS A 230 -6.80 -23.58 -16.23
N ARG A 231 -6.06 -23.00 -17.19
CA ARG A 231 -4.94 -23.69 -17.87
C ARG A 231 -3.82 -24.06 -16.91
N LEU A 232 -3.51 -23.17 -15.96
CA LEU A 232 -2.43 -23.35 -14.99
C LEU A 232 -2.88 -24.09 -13.70
N ASN A 233 -4.17 -24.45 -13.60
CA ASN A 233 -4.77 -25.01 -12.38
C ASN A 233 -4.49 -24.13 -11.14
N ARG A 234 -4.73 -22.82 -11.29
CA ARG A 234 -4.55 -21.79 -10.26
C ARG A 234 -5.85 -21.02 -10.05
N SER A 235 -5.96 -20.30 -8.93
CA SER A 235 -7.09 -19.39 -8.75
C SER A 235 -6.87 -18.08 -9.55
N PRO A 236 -7.94 -17.40 -9.99
CA PRO A 236 -7.83 -16.08 -10.60
C PRO A 236 -7.09 -15.06 -9.72
N ALA A 237 -7.25 -15.14 -8.40
CA ALA A 237 -6.54 -14.29 -7.46
C ALA A 237 -5.03 -14.53 -7.49
N GLN A 238 -4.59 -15.79 -7.54
CA GLN A 238 -3.16 -16.14 -7.68
C GLN A 238 -2.58 -15.62 -9.00
N VAL A 239 -3.33 -15.69 -10.10
CA VAL A 239 -2.92 -15.13 -11.41
C VAL A 239 -2.70 -13.62 -11.30
N LEU A 240 -3.65 -12.88 -10.74
CA LEU A 240 -3.57 -11.43 -10.57
C LEU A 240 -2.42 -10.99 -9.65
N ILE A 241 -2.21 -11.70 -8.54
CA ILE A 241 -1.10 -11.49 -7.61
C ILE A 241 0.23 -11.73 -8.33
N SER A 242 0.36 -12.86 -9.03
CA SER A 242 1.57 -13.23 -9.76
C SER A 242 1.88 -12.25 -10.89
N TRP A 243 0.86 -11.72 -11.57
CA TRP A 243 1.01 -10.67 -12.57
C TRP A 243 1.58 -9.38 -11.96
N ALA A 244 1.04 -8.90 -10.83
CA ALA A 244 1.56 -7.71 -10.18
C ALA A 244 3.04 -7.86 -9.78
N ILE A 245 3.41 -9.03 -9.20
CA ILE A 245 4.79 -9.30 -8.82
C ILE A 245 5.71 -9.42 -10.05
N SER A 246 5.26 -10.00 -11.16
CA SER A 246 6.06 -10.11 -12.39
C SER A 246 6.42 -8.76 -13.01
N ARG A 247 5.66 -7.70 -12.68
CA ARG A 247 5.94 -6.32 -13.10
C ARG A 247 6.95 -5.59 -12.20
N GLY A 248 7.55 -6.29 -11.23
CA GLY A 248 8.53 -5.72 -10.32
C GLY A 248 7.90 -4.95 -9.15
N THR A 249 6.63 -5.17 -8.83
CA THR A 249 5.94 -4.52 -7.71
C THR A 249 5.73 -5.50 -6.56
N SER A 250 5.80 -5.02 -5.31
CA SER A 250 5.18 -5.74 -4.22
C SER A 250 3.66 -5.58 -4.25
N VAL A 251 2.92 -6.51 -3.64
CA VAL A 251 1.47 -6.55 -3.74
C VAL A 251 0.85 -6.93 -2.39
N ILE A 252 -0.26 -6.26 -2.04
CA ILE A 252 -0.92 -6.39 -0.74
C ILE A 252 -2.41 -6.72 -0.88
N PRO A 253 -2.78 -7.93 -1.37
CA PRO A 253 -4.17 -8.35 -1.39
C PRO A 253 -4.75 -8.41 0.01
N LYS A 254 -5.99 -7.97 0.16
CA LYS A 254 -6.75 -8.06 1.41
C LYS A 254 -7.67 -9.27 1.40
N SER A 255 -7.68 -10.02 2.48
CA SER A 255 -8.69 -11.03 2.76
C SER A 255 -8.84 -11.24 4.27
N VAL A 256 -10.05 -11.62 4.70
CA VAL A 256 -10.33 -12.10 6.06
C VAL A 256 -10.71 -13.59 6.08
N THR A 257 -10.75 -14.24 4.92
CA THR A 257 -11.07 -15.65 4.78
C THR A 257 -9.77 -16.46 4.82
N ALA A 258 -9.58 -17.30 5.84
CA ALA A 258 -8.36 -18.09 6.04
C ALA A 258 -7.92 -18.87 4.79
N ALA A 259 -8.82 -19.58 4.14
CA ALA A 259 -8.51 -20.36 2.94
C ALA A 259 -8.01 -19.46 1.78
N ARG A 260 -8.55 -18.25 1.61
CA ARG A 260 -8.09 -17.29 0.60
C ARG A 260 -6.72 -16.71 0.96
N ILE A 261 -6.48 -16.39 2.23
CA ILE A 261 -5.18 -15.90 2.70
C ILE A 261 -4.09 -16.92 2.37
N ILE A 262 -4.32 -18.20 2.74
CA ILE A 262 -3.39 -19.29 2.49
C ILE A 262 -3.18 -19.51 0.98
N SER A 263 -4.26 -19.55 0.20
CA SER A 263 -4.19 -19.73 -1.25
C SER A 263 -3.48 -18.58 -1.95
N ASN A 264 -3.74 -17.33 -1.57
CA ASN A 264 -3.10 -16.14 -2.14
C ASN A 264 -1.59 -16.11 -1.92
N PHE A 265 -1.08 -16.81 -0.89
CA PHE A 265 0.35 -16.87 -0.60
C PHE A 265 1.14 -17.72 -1.61
N ASP A 266 0.48 -18.57 -2.37
CA ASP A 266 1.11 -19.42 -3.38
C ASP A 266 1.21 -18.71 -4.73
N ASP A 267 2.06 -17.66 -4.81
CA ASP A 267 2.41 -16.97 -6.04
C ASP A 267 3.31 -17.82 -6.95
N PHE A 268 3.31 -17.56 -8.23
CA PHE A 268 4.07 -18.31 -9.23
C PHE A 268 4.59 -17.40 -10.35
N ILE A 269 5.40 -17.95 -11.24
CA ILE A 269 5.94 -17.21 -12.38
C ILE A 269 4.99 -17.41 -13.57
N LEU A 270 4.45 -16.30 -14.09
CA LEU A 270 3.72 -16.25 -15.36
C LEU A 270 4.70 -16.20 -16.52
N ASP A 271 4.35 -16.81 -17.62
CA ASP A 271 5.08 -16.62 -18.87
C ASP A 271 4.73 -15.25 -19.52
N GLU A 272 5.53 -14.85 -20.52
CA GLU A 272 5.39 -13.56 -21.17
C GLU A 272 4.05 -13.43 -21.90
N THR A 273 3.56 -14.51 -22.50
CA THR A 273 2.26 -14.55 -23.19
C THR A 273 1.11 -14.26 -22.24
N ASP A 274 1.15 -14.85 -21.05
CA ASP A 274 0.14 -14.62 -20.02
C ASP A 274 0.18 -13.18 -19.49
N ILE A 275 1.38 -12.65 -19.28
CA ILE A 275 1.56 -11.25 -18.84
C ILE A 275 1.00 -10.30 -19.90
N GLU A 276 1.28 -10.53 -21.19
CA GLU A 276 0.76 -9.71 -22.28
C GLU A 276 -0.77 -9.79 -22.40
N ALA A 277 -1.35 -10.98 -22.26
CA ALA A 277 -2.80 -11.18 -22.27
C ALA A 277 -3.50 -10.39 -21.16
N ILE A 278 -2.93 -10.39 -19.95
CA ILE A 278 -3.45 -9.61 -18.82
C ILE A 278 -3.23 -8.10 -19.05
N ASN A 279 -2.07 -7.69 -19.57
CA ASN A 279 -1.79 -6.29 -19.91
C ASN A 279 -2.77 -5.73 -20.96
N ALA A 280 -3.26 -6.56 -21.87
CA ALA A 280 -4.22 -6.16 -22.89
C ALA A 280 -5.59 -5.75 -22.33
N ILE A 281 -5.94 -6.16 -21.11
CA ILE A 281 -7.21 -5.82 -20.45
C ILE A 281 -7.41 -4.30 -20.37
N SER A 282 -6.37 -3.55 -20.04
CA SER A 282 -6.43 -2.08 -19.93
C SER A 282 -6.71 -1.38 -21.26
N LYS A 283 -6.47 -2.03 -22.42
CA LYS A 283 -6.77 -1.46 -23.74
C LYS A 283 -8.28 -1.38 -24.00
N THR A 284 -9.07 -2.23 -23.36
CA THR A 284 -10.53 -2.27 -23.48
C THR A 284 -11.24 -1.67 -22.27
N THR A 285 -10.66 -1.81 -21.09
CA THR A 285 -11.23 -1.32 -19.84
C THR A 285 -10.14 -0.66 -19.02
N SER A 286 -10.15 0.66 -18.97
CA SER A 286 -9.25 1.46 -18.13
C SER A 286 -10.07 2.23 -17.10
N LYS A 287 -9.83 1.97 -15.83
CA LYS A 287 -10.51 2.70 -14.74
C LYS A 287 -9.78 2.59 -13.41
N ARG A 288 -9.83 3.68 -12.66
CA ARG A 288 -9.48 3.75 -11.23
C ARG A 288 -10.72 3.37 -10.40
N LEU A 289 -10.54 2.52 -9.42
CA LEU A 289 -11.63 2.04 -8.54
C LEU A 289 -11.64 2.80 -7.20
N ILE A 290 -10.48 3.26 -6.74
CA ILE A 290 -10.32 4.03 -5.50
C ILE A 290 -10.08 5.49 -5.84
N ASN A 291 -11.17 6.25 -5.91
CA ASN A 291 -11.15 7.69 -6.21
C ASN A 291 -12.00 8.49 -5.21
N PRO A 292 -11.53 8.68 -3.98
CA PRO A 292 -12.25 9.46 -2.98
C PRO A 292 -12.44 10.92 -3.43
N LYS A 293 -13.59 11.49 -3.09
CA LYS A 293 -13.89 12.91 -3.38
C LYS A 293 -13.13 13.82 -2.41
N TRP A 294 -11.93 14.21 -2.79
CA TRP A 294 -11.07 15.10 -1.99
C TRP A 294 -11.33 16.60 -2.20
N GLY A 295 -12.11 16.97 -3.23
CA GLY A 295 -12.30 18.36 -3.64
C GLY A 295 -11.09 18.99 -4.35
N VAL A 296 -10.14 18.16 -4.74
CA VAL A 296 -8.97 18.49 -5.59
C VAL A 296 -8.59 17.29 -6.44
N VAL A 297 -7.91 17.55 -7.53
CA VAL A 297 -7.29 16.50 -8.34
C VAL A 297 -6.08 15.96 -7.56
N VAL A 298 -6.04 14.66 -7.36
CA VAL A 298 -4.91 13.96 -6.72
C VAL A 298 -4.15 13.16 -7.77
N PHE A 299 -4.86 12.53 -8.69
CA PHE A 299 -4.28 11.74 -9.77
C PHE A 299 -4.21 12.60 -11.04
N HIS A 300 -3.01 12.72 -11.61
CA HIS A 300 -2.72 13.56 -12.77
C HIS A 300 -2.29 12.73 -14.00
N ASP A 301 -2.22 11.40 -13.84
CA ASP A 301 -1.65 10.48 -14.81
C ASP A 301 -2.72 9.57 -15.47
N ASP A 302 -3.98 9.75 -15.10
CA ASP A 302 -5.12 8.94 -15.59
C ASP A 302 -5.58 9.36 -16.99
#